data_b79e334c394a21e0a20418268ccf78c6
#
_entry.id   b79e334c394a21e0a20418268ccf78c6
#
_cell.length_a   1.000
_cell.length_b   1.000
_cell.length_c   1.000
_cell.angle_alpha   90.00
_cell.angle_beta   90.00
_cell.angle_gamma   90.00
#
_symmetry.space_group_name_H-M   'P 1'
#
loop_
_entity.id
_entity.type
_entity.pdbx_description
1 polymer ?
#
loop_
_entity_poly.entity_id
_entity_poly.type
_entity_poly.pdbx_seq_one_letter_code
_entity_poly.pdbx_strand_id
1 'polypeptide(L)'
;MTDNKIYWDQLKKTDPRFTKRINKGFGEITTIDPQWQIGKMTEVFGPVGIGWGYTVQYTYTEQLVFAEVSIWTEAYSNIYGPVCSVQKLWRKTGALDDEAPKKAMTDAMTKALSHLGVSADVFLGMFDNSKYVEKVAAEYKSLNKSKVTEMKGNT
;
A
#
# COMPACT_ATOMS: atom_id res chain seq x y z
N MET A 1 -1.53 -18.43 23.19
CA MET A 1 -1.08 -18.58 21.77
C MET A 1 -1.21 -17.25 21.04
N THR A 2 -0.16 -16.74 20.45
CA THR A 2 -0.19 -15.48 19.70
C THR A 2 -0.90 -15.72 18.36
N ASP A 3 -1.85 -14.87 18.01
CA ASP A 3 -2.48 -14.90 16.69
C ASP A 3 -1.52 -14.30 15.66
N ASN A 4 -0.94 -15.15 14.84
CA ASN A 4 0.03 -14.75 13.80
C ASN A 4 -0.60 -13.90 12.69
N LYS A 5 -1.91 -13.87 12.59
CA LYS A 5 -2.64 -13.10 11.57
C LYS A 5 -3.30 -11.84 12.10
N ILE A 6 -3.05 -11.45 13.33
CA ILE A 6 -3.73 -10.30 13.94
C ILE A 6 -3.59 -9.02 13.12
N TYR A 7 -2.39 -8.71 12.63
CA TYR A 7 -2.16 -7.53 11.78
C TYR A 7 -2.66 -7.72 10.36
N TRP A 8 -2.43 -8.90 9.80
CA TRP A 8 -2.93 -9.26 8.48
C TRP A 8 -4.45 -9.04 8.38
N ASP A 9 -5.20 -9.52 9.35
CA ASP A 9 -6.65 -9.42 9.36
C ASP A 9 -7.15 -7.98 9.52
N GLN A 10 -6.39 -7.11 10.16
CA GLN A 10 -6.69 -5.68 10.28
C GLN A 10 -6.34 -4.90 9.00
N LEU A 11 -5.38 -5.37 8.21
CA LEU A 11 -4.81 -4.66 7.07
C LEU A 11 -5.37 -5.11 5.72
N LYS A 12 -5.96 -6.30 5.64
CA LYS A 12 -6.23 -7.01 4.36
C LYS A 12 -7.33 -6.41 3.50
N LYS A 13 -8.30 -5.70 4.09
CA LYS A 13 -9.43 -5.14 3.35
C LYS A 13 -9.11 -3.76 2.80
N THR A 14 -9.35 -3.59 1.50
CA THR A 14 -9.11 -2.32 0.80
C THR A 14 -10.43 -1.59 0.56
N ASP A 15 -10.46 -0.30 0.88
CA ASP A 15 -11.60 0.55 0.55
C ASP A 15 -11.66 0.76 -0.97
N PRO A 16 -12.73 0.31 -1.65
CA PRO A 16 -12.83 0.39 -3.10
C PRO A 16 -12.74 1.82 -3.66
N ARG A 17 -13.07 2.85 -2.86
CA ARG A 17 -12.96 4.25 -3.29
C ARG A 17 -11.53 4.69 -3.59
N PHE A 18 -10.54 3.97 -3.04
CA PHE A 18 -9.11 4.24 -3.23
C PHE A 18 -8.45 3.23 -4.18
N THR A 19 -9.26 2.59 -5.01
CA THR A 19 -8.79 1.67 -6.05
C THR A 19 -9.23 2.15 -7.43
N LYS A 20 -8.46 1.75 -8.44
CA LYS A 20 -8.79 2.00 -9.86
C LYS A 20 -8.51 0.74 -10.66
N ARG A 21 -9.38 0.45 -11.61
CA ARG A 21 -9.11 -0.58 -12.61
C ARG A 21 -8.45 0.07 -13.82
N ILE A 22 -7.33 -0.48 -14.22
CA ILE A 22 -6.56 0.00 -15.38
C ILE A 22 -6.29 -1.16 -16.34
N ASN A 23 -6.28 -0.85 -17.63
CA ASN A 23 -5.94 -1.81 -18.68
C ASN A 23 -4.45 -1.74 -18.97
N LYS A 24 -3.75 -2.86 -18.80
CA LYS A 24 -2.30 -3.00 -19.04
C LYS A 24 -1.97 -3.68 -20.38
N GLY A 25 -2.93 -3.84 -21.27
CA GLY A 25 -2.73 -4.52 -22.57
C GLY A 25 -2.89 -6.04 -22.50
N PHE A 26 -2.55 -6.68 -21.39
CA PHE A 26 -2.78 -8.11 -21.14
C PHE A 26 -4.07 -8.37 -20.33
N GLY A 27 -4.78 -7.31 -19.92
CA GLY A 27 -5.99 -7.37 -19.12
C GLY A 27 -6.10 -6.23 -18.14
N GLU A 28 -7.20 -6.19 -17.41
CA GLU A 28 -7.44 -5.21 -16.36
C GLU A 28 -6.81 -5.65 -15.05
N ILE A 29 -6.17 -4.70 -14.37
CA ILE A 29 -5.69 -4.89 -13.00
C ILE A 29 -6.29 -3.82 -12.09
N THR A 30 -6.43 -4.15 -10.82
CA THR A 30 -6.82 -3.19 -9.78
C THR A 30 -5.57 -2.57 -9.18
N THR A 31 -5.49 -1.24 -9.20
CA THR A 31 -4.44 -0.47 -8.53
C THR A 31 -4.99 0.16 -7.27
N ILE A 32 -4.12 0.41 -6.30
CA ILE A 32 -4.48 0.96 -5.00
C ILE A 32 -3.76 2.29 -4.83
N ASP A 33 -4.44 3.27 -4.24
CA ASP A 33 -3.80 4.54 -3.86
C ASP A 33 -2.75 4.28 -2.78
N PRO A 34 -1.45 4.55 -3.05
CA PRO A 34 -0.39 4.33 -2.07
C PRO A 34 -0.56 5.13 -0.79
N GLN A 35 -1.12 6.33 -0.88
CA GLN A 35 -1.35 7.18 0.29
C GLN A 35 -2.40 6.57 1.22
N TRP A 36 -3.43 5.92 0.66
CA TRP A 36 -4.40 5.18 1.45
C TRP A 36 -3.75 4.02 2.22
N GLN A 37 -2.82 3.30 1.58
CA GLN A 37 -2.08 2.21 2.22
C GLN A 37 -1.24 2.70 3.40
N ILE A 38 -0.58 3.85 3.25
CA ILE A 38 0.15 4.52 4.34
C ILE A 38 -0.80 4.89 5.48
N GLY A 39 -1.97 5.43 5.16
CA GLY A 39 -3.01 5.75 6.13
C GLY A 39 -3.48 4.51 6.90
N LYS A 40 -3.59 3.38 6.22
CA LYS A 40 -3.97 2.10 6.84
C LYS A 40 -2.92 1.60 7.84
N MET A 41 -1.65 1.73 7.51
CA MET A 41 -0.55 1.45 8.43
C MET A 41 -0.61 2.35 9.66
N THR A 42 -0.87 3.62 9.45
CA THR A 42 -1.00 4.61 10.52
C THR A 42 -2.19 4.29 11.44
N GLU A 43 -3.31 3.87 10.88
CA GLU A 43 -4.48 3.45 11.65
C GLU A 43 -4.17 2.27 12.58
N VAL A 44 -3.40 1.30 12.12
CA VAL A 44 -3.12 0.06 12.86
C VAL A 44 -1.92 0.21 13.81
N PHE A 45 -0.86 0.87 13.39
CA PHE A 45 0.41 0.92 14.14
C PHE A 45 0.70 2.28 14.78
N GLY A 46 0.09 3.35 14.33
CA GLY A 46 0.38 4.71 14.78
C GLY A 46 1.09 5.54 13.73
N PRO A 47 1.47 6.79 14.05
CA PRO A 47 2.10 7.70 13.09
C PRO A 47 3.42 7.15 12.52
N VAL A 48 3.67 7.44 11.26
CA VAL A 48 4.95 7.08 10.61
C VAL A 48 6.12 7.71 11.35
N GLY A 49 7.16 6.93 11.60
CA GLY A 49 8.33 7.34 12.40
C GLY A 49 8.15 7.13 13.91
N ILE A 50 6.95 6.80 14.37
CA ILE A 50 6.64 6.52 15.78
C ILE A 50 6.17 5.07 15.96
N GLY A 51 5.03 4.71 15.38
CA GLY A 51 4.46 3.36 15.49
C GLY A 51 4.89 2.42 14.37
N TRP A 52 5.34 2.96 13.26
CA TRP A 52 5.90 2.24 12.12
C TRP A 52 6.76 3.19 11.31
N GLY A 53 7.52 2.65 10.40
CA GLY A 53 8.33 3.47 9.51
C GLY A 53 9.03 2.62 8.45
N TYR A 54 9.85 3.28 7.66
CA TYR A 54 10.55 2.62 6.56
C TYR A 54 11.91 3.26 6.32
N THR A 55 12.78 2.50 5.67
CA THR A 55 14.05 2.99 5.12
C THR A 55 14.08 2.76 3.64
N VAL A 56 14.71 3.65 2.89
CA VAL A 56 14.85 3.55 1.45
C VAL A 56 16.33 3.70 1.10
N GLN A 57 16.83 2.80 0.26
CA GLN A 57 18.14 2.91 -0.35
C GLN A 57 18.00 2.85 -1.87
N TYR A 58 18.67 3.77 -2.57
CA TYR A 58 18.65 3.82 -4.03
C TYR A 58 19.99 3.36 -4.60
N THR A 59 19.91 2.61 -5.67
CA THR A 59 21.08 2.22 -6.48
C THR A 59 20.81 2.59 -7.92
N TYR A 60 21.78 3.19 -8.58
CA TYR A 60 21.66 3.67 -9.95
C TYR A 60 22.64 2.93 -10.87
N THR A 61 22.16 2.60 -12.06
CA THR A 61 22.98 2.27 -13.22
C THR A 61 22.78 3.35 -14.27
N GLU A 62 23.41 3.22 -15.44
CA GLU A 62 23.17 4.14 -16.55
C GLU A 62 21.72 4.15 -17.03
N GLN A 63 21.01 3.04 -16.90
CA GLN A 63 19.66 2.84 -17.45
C GLN A 63 18.57 2.73 -16.38
N LEU A 64 18.92 2.38 -15.14
CA LEU A 64 17.96 1.96 -14.15
C LEU A 64 18.21 2.61 -12.79
N VAL A 65 17.13 2.81 -12.04
CA VAL A 65 17.16 3.07 -10.61
C VAL A 65 16.45 1.94 -9.86
N PHE A 66 17.11 1.45 -8.83
CA PHE A 66 16.55 0.46 -7.88
C PHE A 66 16.24 1.17 -6.59
N ALA A 67 15.06 0.92 -6.03
CA ALA A 67 14.68 1.34 -4.69
C ALA A 67 14.52 0.12 -3.80
N GLU A 68 15.24 0.09 -2.70
CA GLU A 68 15.18 -0.96 -1.69
C GLU A 68 14.51 -0.40 -0.44
N VAL A 69 13.34 -0.93 -0.11
CA VAL A 69 12.52 -0.46 1.01
C VAL A 69 12.46 -1.52 2.08
N SER A 70 12.76 -1.13 3.31
CA SER A 70 12.55 -1.95 4.50
C SER A 70 11.52 -1.29 5.41
N ILE A 71 10.67 -2.11 6.03
CA ILE A 71 9.58 -1.65 6.90
C ILE A 71 9.83 -2.12 8.33
N TRP A 72 9.58 -1.27 9.30
CA TRP A 72 9.53 -1.64 10.71
C TRP A 72 8.19 -1.27 11.33
N THR A 73 7.76 -2.04 12.31
CA THR A 73 6.52 -1.82 13.06
C THR A 73 6.79 -1.91 14.55
N GLU A 74 6.12 -1.07 15.33
CA GLU A 74 6.19 -1.01 16.80
C GLU A 74 7.55 -0.58 17.34
N ALA A 75 8.64 -1.10 16.82
CA ALA A 75 10.01 -0.72 17.16
C ALA A 75 10.93 -0.92 15.95
N TYR A 76 11.99 -0.13 15.88
CA TYR A 76 12.96 -0.24 14.77
C TYR A 76 13.62 -1.63 14.69
N SER A 77 13.71 -2.34 15.81
CA SER A 77 14.20 -3.73 15.82
C SER A 77 13.31 -4.73 15.09
N ASN A 78 12.03 -4.38 14.88
CA ASN A 78 11.08 -5.20 14.12
C ASN A 78 11.07 -4.78 12.65
N ILE A 79 12.21 -4.89 12.00
CA ILE A 79 12.40 -4.48 10.61
C ILE A 79 12.55 -5.70 9.70
N TYR A 80 11.93 -5.63 8.54
CA TYR A 80 12.10 -6.64 7.50
C TYR A 80 12.32 -5.98 6.14
N GLY A 81 12.84 -6.74 5.22
CA GLY A 81 13.22 -6.31 3.88
C GLY A 81 14.73 -6.48 3.67
N PRO A 82 15.30 -5.84 2.65
CA PRO A 82 14.63 -4.90 1.75
C PRO A 82 13.76 -5.58 0.70
N VAL A 83 12.72 -4.89 0.28
CA VAL A 83 11.93 -5.22 -0.91
C VAL A 83 12.35 -4.25 -2.01
N CYS A 84 12.73 -4.77 -3.16
CA CYS A 84 13.29 -3.98 -4.25
C CYS A 84 12.30 -3.79 -5.39
N SER A 85 12.32 -2.60 -5.97
CA SER A 85 11.66 -2.31 -7.24
C SER A 85 12.60 -1.52 -8.14
N VAL A 86 12.34 -1.57 -9.45
CA VAL A 86 13.20 -0.96 -10.46
C VAL A 86 12.37 -0.12 -11.44
N GLN A 87 12.94 1.01 -11.86
CA GLN A 87 12.39 1.86 -12.92
C GLN A 87 13.46 2.24 -13.92
N LYS A 88 13.05 2.44 -15.16
CA LYS A 88 13.92 2.98 -16.21
C LYS A 88 14.11 4.48 -15.99
N LEU A 89 15.36 4.94 -16.08
CA LEU A 89 15.72 6.36 -15.97
C LEU A 89 15.37 7.16 -17.23
N TRP A 90 15.26 6.48 -18.37
CA TRP A 90 15.05 7.11 -19.67
C TRP A 90 13.70 6.74 -20.25
N ARG A 91 12.97 7.75 -20.71
CA ARG A 91 11.72 7.57 -21.43
C ARG A 91 12.00 7.05 -22.86
N LYS A 92 10.98 6.49 -23.50
CA LYS A 92 11.07 6.05 -24.91
C LYS A 92 11.51 7.16 -25.86
N THR A 93 11.22 8.41 -25.51
CA THR A 93 11.65 9.61 -26.26
C THR A 93 13.13 9.94 -26.13
N GLY A 94 13.88 9.26 -25.26
CA GLY A 94 15.26 9.55 -24.93
C GLY A 94 15.42 10.60 -23.82
N ALA A 95 14.35 11.18 -23.33
CA ALA A 95 14.37 12.14 -22.22
C ALA A 95 14.53 11.41 -20.87
N LEU A 96 15.23 12.07 -19.93
CA LEU A 96 15.35 11.58 -18.56
C LEU A 96 13.99 11.61 -17.86
N ASP A 97 13.64 10.55 -17.15
CA ASP A 97 12.47 10.50 -16.28
C ASP A 97 12.90 10.89 -14.85
N ASP A 98 12.68 12.14 -14.49
CA ASP A 98 13.04 12.69 -13.18
C ASP A 98 12.13 12.15 -12.04
N GLU A 99 11.03 11.50 -12.39
CA GLU A 99 10.16 10.82 -11.44
C GLU A 99 10.50 9.35 -11.22
N ALA A 100 11.46 8.79 -11.96
CA ALA A 100 11.81 7.38 -11.86
C ALA A 100 12.15 6.91 -10.43
N PRO A 101 12.94 7.65 -9.64
CA PRO A 101 13.21 7.26 -8.25
C PRO A 101 11.96 7.20 -7.38
N LYS A 102 11.06 8.18 -7.53
CA LYS A 102 9.78 8.20 -6.81
C LYS A 102 8.90 7.01 -7.18
N LYS A 103 8.81 6.68 -8.47
CA LYS A 103 8.04 5.52 -8.94
C LYS A 103 8.61 4.21 -8.41
N ALA A 104 9.92 4.07 -8.43
CA ALA A 104 10.60 2.88 -7.89
C ALA A 104 10.34 2.72 -6.38
N MET A 105 10.45 3.80 -5.63
CA MET A 105 10.19 3.80 -4.18
C MET A 105 8.74 3.48 -3.86
N THR A 106 7.79 4.10 -4.56
CA THR A 106 6.35 3.85 -4.36
C THR A 106 5.98 2.40 -4.65
N ASP A 107 6.52 1.83 -5.73
CA ASP A 107 6.27 0.43 -6.08
C ASP A 107 6.88 -0.53 -5.05
N ALA A 108 8.11 -0.28 -4.60
CA ALA A 108 8.76 -1.07 -3.56
C ALA A 108 8.01 -0.97 -2.22
N MET A 109 7.55 0.22 -1.85
CA MET A 109 6.75 0.47 -0.65
C MET A 109 5.45 -0.34 -0.68
N THR A 110 4.70 -0.25 -1.77
CA THR A 110 3.43 -0.97 -1.96
C THR A 110 3.63 -2.48 -1.81
N LYS A 111 4.68 -3.02 -2.41
CA LYS A 111 5.04 -4.44 -2.29
C LYS A 111 5.44 -4.81 -0.86
N ALA A 112 6.25 -3.99 -0.21
CA ALA A 112 6.66 -4.22 1.17
C ALA A 112 5.46 -4.22 2.13
N LEU A 113 4.55 -3.26 2.00
CA LEU A 113 3.32 -3.19 2.80
C LEU A 113 2.41 -4.40 2.57
N SER A 114 2.35 -4.91 1.32
CA SER A 114 1.55 -6.10 1.00
C SER A 114 2.01 -7.35 1.75
N HIS A 115 3.30 -7.45 2.07
CA HIS A 115 3.83 -8.55 2.86
C HIS A 115 3.33 -8.56 4.31
N LEU A 116 2.95 -7.41 4.84
CA LEU A 116 2.28 -7.28 6.15
C LEU A 116 0.77 -7.59 6.07
N GLY A 117 0.23 -7.59 4.88
CA GLY A 117 -1.19 -7.83 4.63
C GLY A 117 -1.95 -6.62 4.09
N VAL A 118 -1.33 -5.45 3.96
CA VAL A 118 -2.00 -4.25 3.44
C VAL A 118 -2.54 -4.52 2.04
N SER A 119 -3.85 -4.37 1.88
CA SER A 119 -4.55 -4.63 0.61
C SER A 119 -4.38 -6.07 0.09
N ALA A 120 -4.25 -7.03 0.98
CA ALA A 120 -4.11 -8.43 0.61
C ALA A 120 -5.26 -8.93 -0.26
N ASP A 121 -6.46 -8.42 -0.07
CA ASP A 121 -7.64 -8.76 -0.91
C ASP A 121 -7.41 -8.41 -2.38
N VAL A 122 -6.81 -7.26 -2.68
CA VAL A 122 -6.45 -6.87 -4.06
C VAL A 122 -5.36 -7.79 -4.62
N PHE A 123 -4.29 -8.01 -3.86
CA PHE A 123 -3.16 -8.84 -4.30
C PHE A 123 -3.54 -10.33 -4.46
N LEU A 124 -4.56 -10.80 -3.73
CA LEU A 124 -5.10 -12.14 -3.87
C LEU A 124 -6.16 -12.27 -5.00
N GLY A 125 -6.42 -11.20 -5.75
CA GLY A 125 -7.36 -11.20 -6.87
C GLY A 125 -8.84 -11.12 -6.45
N MET A 126 -9.14 -10.83 -5.19
CA MET A 126 -10.53 -10.78 -4.69
C MET A 126 -11.30 -9.60 -5.29
N PHE A 127 -10.63 -8.55 -5.74
CA PHE A 127 -11.24 -7.40 -6.41
C PHE A 127 -11.70 -7.69 -7.85
N ASP A 128 -11.38 -8.84 -8.39
CA ASP A 128 -11.95 -9.31 -9.66
C ASP A 128 -13.40 -9.83 -9.50
N ASN A 129 -13.85 -10.02 -8.27
CA ASN A 129 -15.22 -10.42 -7.94
C ASN A 129 -16.04 -9.20 -7.51
N SER A 130 -17.02 -8.80 -8.35
CA SER A 130 -17.86 -7.62 -8.09
C SER A 130 -18.68 -7.72 -6.80
N LYS A 131 -19.15 -8.91 -6.45
CA LYS A 131 -19.90 -9.13 -5.19
C LYS A 131 -19.04 -8.87 -3.95
N TYR A 132 -17.77 -9.27 -4.00
CA TYR A 132 -16.82 -8.98 -2.95
C TYR A 132 -16.60 -7.47 -2.80
N VAL A 133 -16.38 -6.77 -3.92
CA VAL A 133 -16.16 -5.31 -3.94
C VAL A 133 -17.37 -4.57 -3.38
N GLU A 134 -18.58 -4.95 -3.78
CA GLU A 134 -19.83 -4.37 -3.26
C GLU A 134 -19.98 -4.58 -1.75
N LYS A 135 -19.67 -5.77 -1.26
CA LYS A 135 -19.71 -6.09 0.18
C LYS A 135 -18.73 -5.21 0.97
N VAL A 136 -17.49 -5.12 0.52
CA VAL A 136 -16.45 -4.30 1.19
C VAL A 136 -16.79 -2.83 1.13
N ALA A 137 -17.31 -2.33 0.01
CA ALA A 137 -17.79 -0.96 -0.14
C ALA A 137 -18.89 -0.64 0.88
N ALA A 138 -19.83 -1.54 1.08
CA ALA A 138 -20.92 -1.39 2.07
C ALA A 138 -20.36 -1.36 3.50
N GLU A 139 -19.38 -2.21 3.83
CA GLU A 139 -18.73 -2.24 5.14
C GLU A 139 -18.04 -0.90 5.44
N TYR A 140 -17.27 -0.34 4.51
CA TYR A 140 -16.61 0.95 4.69
C TYR A 140 -17.59 2.12 4.80
N LYS A 141 -18.68 2.10 4.04
CA LYS A 141 -19.74 3.09 4.12
C LYS A 141 -20.42 3.10 5.51
N SER A 142 -20.66 1.93 6.06
CA SER A 142 -21.23 1.75 7.41
C SER A 142 -20.28 2.30 8.48
N LEU A 143 -18.99 1.97 8.42
CA LEU A 143 -17.95 2.45 9.35
C LEU A 143 -17.84 3.98 9.34
N ASN A 144 -17.89 4.60 8.15
CA ASN A 144 -17.82 6.05 8.03
C ASN A 144 -19.04 6.74 8.64
N LYS A 145 -20.24 6.18 8.49
CA LYS A 145 -21.45 6.71 9.12
C LYS A 145 -21.34 6.66 10.65
N SER A 146 -20.83 5.58 11.22
CA SER A 146 -20.64 5.43 12.68
C SER A 146 -19.68 6.49 13.22
N LYS A 147 -18.54 6.70 12.56
CA LYS A 147 -17.55 7.73 12.95
C LYS A 147 -18.15 9.15 12.93
N VAL A 148 -18.92 9.49 11.91
CA VAL A 148 -19.59 10.80 11.81
C VAL A 148 -20.61 11.00 12.92
N THR A 149 -21.33 9.96 13.32
CA THR A 149 -22.31 10.01 14.41
C THR A 149 -21.63 10.23 15.76
N GLU A 150 -20.51 9.54 16.02
CA GLU A 150 -19.71 9.72 17.25
C GLU A 150 -19.14 11.13 17.34
N MET A 151 -18.62 11.68 16.25
CA MET A 151 -18.10 13.05 16.23
C MET A 151 -19.19 14.10 16.49
N LYS A 152 -20.42 13.88 16.02
CA LYS A 152 -21.56 14.78 16.27
C LYS A 152 -22.14 14.63 17.69
N GLY A 153 -21.95 13.50 18.33
CA GLY A 153 -22.40 13.25 19.69
C GLY A 153 -21.53 13.86 20.78
N ASN A 154 -20.32 14.32 20.43
CA ASN A 154 -19.35 14.90 21.35
C ASN A 154 -19.27 16.43 21.26
N THR A 155 -20.22 17.09 20.63
CA THR A 155 -20.32 18.57 20.57
C THR A 155 -21.42 19.10 21.49
#